data_0e4692c43fc11024c4857da22c72732c
#
_entry.id   0e4692c43fc11024c4857da22c72732c
#
_cell.length_a   1.000
_cell.length_b   1.000
_cell.length_c   1.000
_cell.angle_alpha   90.00
_cell.angle_beta   90.00
_cell.angle_gamma   90.00
#
_symmetry.space_group_name_H-M   'P 1'
#
loop_
_entity.id
_entity.type
_entity.pdbx_description
1 polymer ?
#
loop_
_entity_poly.entity_id
_entity_poly.type
_entity_poly.pdbx_seq_one_letter_code
_entity_poly.pdbx_strand_id
1 'polypeptide(L)'
;SKDYINESHGTFIASTIQYGNKLNGIIAANSKYKFVDIVAIPNGDKNWGPTDGIGEEELMEIIEEVMEKYSSSTKIWNMSLGIESKVCDGSMSDLGIFLDYIQDKYCVQFFVSSGNLNQLPLREWPPQDDMGERDRIISPADSVRAITVGSVALYEAKDSIVRSNEPSPFSRRGPGANYIVKPDVVDYGG
;
A
#
# COMPACT_ATOMS: atom_id res chain seq x y z
N SER A 1 -7.13 -24.36 -1.48
CA SER A 1 -8.55 -24.53 -1.83
C SER A 1 -9.11 -23.19 -2.26
N LYS A 2 -9.97 -23.15 -3.29
CA LYS A 2 -10.62 -21.89 -3.76
C LYS A 2 -11.43 -21.19 -2.67
N ASP A 3 -11.81 -21.88 -1.62
CA ASP A 3 -12.60 -21.33 -0.51
C ASP A 3 -11.82 -20.37 0.40
N TYR A 4 -10.50 -20.34 0.28
CA TYR A 4 -9.60 -19.52 1.10
C TYR A 4 -9.00 -18.33 0.35
N ILE A 5 -9.46 -18.05 -0.87
CA ILE A 5 -8.97 -16.95 -1.71
C ILE A 5 -10.06 -15.90 -1.84
N ASN A 6 -9.76 -14.65 -1.45
CA ASN A 6 -10.59 -13.50 -1.77
C ASN A 6 -9.93 -12.70 -2.89
N GLU A 7 -10.43 -12.86 -4.08
CA GLU A 7 -9.89 -12.21 -5.27
C GLU A 7 -10.33 -10.74 -5.40
N SER A 8 -11.22 -10.25 -4.54
CA SER A 8 -11.87 -8.94 -4.75
C SER A 8 -10.88 -7.79 -4.70
N HIS A 9 -10.00 -7.76 -3.71
CA HIS A 9 -9.03 -6.67 -3.55
C HIS A 9 -7.96 -6.68 -4.66
N GLY A 10 -7.36 -7.84 -4.94
CA GLY A 10 -6.38 -7.99 -6.01
C GLY A 10 -6.97 -7.66 -7.39
N THR A 11 -8.19 -8.11 -7.66
CA THR A 11 -8.93 -7.80 -8.88
C THR A 11 -9.20 -6.29 -8.99
N PHE A 12 -9.58 -5.63 -7.91
CA PHE A 12 -9.78 -4.18 -7.89
C PHE A 12 -8.48 -3.44 -8.23
N ILE A 13 -7.37 -3.78 -7.59
CA ILE A 13 -6.06 -3.15 -7.85
C ILE A 13 -5.62 -3.39 -9.31
N ALA A 14 -5.68 -4.62 -9.79
CA ALA A 14 -5.32 -4.93 -11.19
C ALA A 14 -6.20 -4.19 -12.20
N SER A 15 -7.51 -4.06 -11.91
CA SER A 15 -8.44 -3.30 -12.74
C SER A 15 -8.12 -1.81 -12.74
N THR A 16 -7.74 -1.26 -11.59
CA THR A 16 -7.34 0.15 -11.47
C THR A 16 -6.08 0.41 -12.27
N ILE A 17 -5.06 -0.44 -12.18
CA ILE A 17 -3.82 -0.32 -12.97
C ILE A 17 -4.13 -0.42 -14.47
N GLN A 18 -4.99 -1.35 -14.90
CA GLN A 18 -5.27 -1.58 -16.30
C GLN A 18 -6.20 -0.54 -16.92
N TYR A 19 -7.19 -0.06 -16.17
CA TYR A 19 -8.31 0.72 -16.69
C TYR A 19 -8.56 2.05 -15.99
N GLY A 20 -7.89 2.34 -14.87
CA GLY A 20 -8.17 3.50 -14.02
C GLY A 20 -8.14 4.82 -14.79
N ASN A 21 -7.12 5.04 -15.61
CA ASN A 21 -7.02 6.24 -16.43
C ASN A 21 -8.19 6.37 -17.42
N LYS A 22 -8.58 5.28 -18.07
CA LYS A 22 -9.70 5.27 -19.02
C LYS A 22 -11.03 5.54 -18.34
N LEU A 23 -11.24 4.96 -17.14
CA LEU A 23 -12.47 5.15 -16.38
C LEU A 23 -12.60 6.59 -15.87
N ASN A 24 -11.49 7.23 -15.56
CA ASN A 24 -11.44 8.63 -15.14
C ASN A 24 -11.32 9.64 -16.29
N GLY A 25 -11.48 9.20 -17.55
CA GLY A 25 -11.42 10.09 -18.72
C GLY A 25 -10.02 10.60 -19.05
N ILE A 26 -8.98 10.05 -18.41
CA ILE A 26 -7.58 10.42 -18.67
C ILE A 26 -7.12 9.72 -19.94
N ILE A 27 -6.64 10.47 -20.91
CA ILE A 27 -6.08 9.92 -22.15
C ILE A 27 -4.72 9.30 -21.79
N ALA A 28 -4.68 7.98 -21.68
CA ALA A 28 -3.46 7.23 -21.51
C ALA A 28 -3.19 6.36 -22.73
N ALA A 29 -1.92 6.05 -22.98
CA ALA A 29 -1.56 5.08 -23.99
C ALA A 29 -2.29 3.75 -23.72
N ASN A 30 -2.75 3.06 -24.78
CA ASN A 30 -3.40 1.74 -24.68
C ASN A 30 -2.39 0.66 -24.29
N SER A 31 -1.83 0.77 -23.10
CA SER A 31 -0.89 -0.21 -22.56
C SER A 31 -1.66 -1.41 -22.02
N LYS A 32 -1.31 -2.60 -22.49
CA LYS A 32 -1.79 -3.85 -21.90
C LYS A 32 -0.73 -4.36 -20.95
N TYR A 33 -1.06 -4.42 -19.67
CA TYR A 33 -0.19 -4.98 -18.66
C TYR A 33 -0.42 -6.49 -18.54
N LYS A 34 0.64 -7.20 -18.20
CA LYS A 34 0.56 -8.59 -17.74
C LYS A 34 0.81 -8.59 -16.25
N PHE A 35 0.01 -9.32 -15.51
CA PHE A 35 0.09 -9.40 -14.07
C PHE A 35 0.60 -10.78 -13.63
N VAL A 36 1.41 -10.77 -12.58
CA VAL A 36 1.67 -11.93 -11.73
C VAL A 36 0.92 -11.64 -10.44
N ASP A 37 -0.11 -12.41 -10.14
CA ASP A 37 -0.92 -12.25 -8.93
C ASP A 37 -0.41 -13.20 -7.85
N ILE A 38 -0.04 -12.63 -6.70
CA ILE A 38 0.49 -13.36 -5.55
C ILE A 38 -0.53 -13.30 -4.43
N VAL A 39 -1.10 -14.45 -4.11
CA VAL A 39 -2.01 -14.60 -2.97
C VAL A 39 -1.16 -14.84 -1.71
N ALA A 40 -0.72 -13.77 -1.09
CA ALA A 40 0.13 -13.83 0.10
C ALA A 40 -0.69 -13.96 1.40
N ILE A 41 -1.88 -13.37 1.46
CA ILE A 41 -2.72 -13.36 2.67
C ILE A 41 -3.95 -14.24 2.42
N PRO A 42 -4.09 -15.38 3.13
CA PRO A 42 -5.26 -16.23 2.99
C PRO A 42 -6.51 -15.58 3.61
N ASN A 43 -7.67 -15.94 3.08
CA ASN A 43 -8.95 -15.61 3.73
C ASN A 43 -9.15 -16.45 4.98
N GLY A 44 -9.97 -15.92 5.90
CA GLY A 44 -10.49 -16.68 7.02
C GLY A 44 -11.29 -17.90 6.56
N ASP A 45 -11.17 -19.01 7.28
CA ASP A 45 -12.00 -20.18 7.09
C ASP A 45 -13.41 -19.91 7.65
N LYS A 46 -14.43 -20.17 6.84
CA LYS A 46 -15.84 -20.00 7.24
C LYS A 46 -16.23 -20.84 8.48
N ASN A 47 -15.53 -21.94 8.73
CA ASN A 47 -15.79 -22.83 9.85
C ASN A 47 -14.97 -22.50 11.10
N TRP A 48 -13.82 -21.83 10.94
CA TRP A 48 -12.85 -21.56 12.02
C TRP A 48 -12.69 -20.07 12.32
N GLY A 49 -13.37 -19.21 11.55
CA GLY A 49 -13.30 -17.75 11.70
C GLY A 49 -12.21 -17.09 10.86
N PRO A 50 -12.00 -15.78 11.07
CA PRO A 50 -10.94 -15.06 10.37
C PRO A 50 -9.58 -15.63 10.75
N THR A 51 -8.67 -15.73 9.78
CA THR A 51 -7.26 -15.98 10.07
C THR A 51 -6.67 -14.71 10.71
N ASP A 52 -5.73 -14.87 11.62
CA ASP A 52 -5.00 -13.74 12.22
C ASP A 52 -4.05 -13.05 11.24
N GLY A 53 -4.17 -13.33 9.94
CA GLY A 53 -3.24 -12.91 8.91
C GLY A 53 -2.04 -13.86 8.82
N ILE A 54 -0.96 -13.39 8.23
CA ILE A 54 0.32 -14.10 8.22
C ILE A 54 1.33 -13.34 9.08
N GLY A 55 2.28 -14.07 9.66
CA GLY A 55 3.40 -13.47 10.37
C GLY A 55 4.29 -12.65 9.44
N GLU A 56 4.98 -11.65 9.98
CA GLU A 56 5.89 -10.81 9.20
C GLU A 56 7.04 -11.64 8.59
N GLU A 57 7.58 -12.59 9.35
CA GLU A 57 8.63 -13.51 8.89
C GLU A 57 8.13 -14.37 7.73
N GLU A 58 6.92 -14.94 7.85
CA GLU A 58 6.29 -15.71 6.78
C GLU A 58 6.06 -14.87 5.52
N LEU A 59 5.65 -13.61 5.68
CA LEU A 59 5.51 -12.69 4.55
C LEU A 59 6.86 -12.43 3.86
N MET A 60 7.93 -12.26 4.62
CA MET A 60 9.28 -12.09 4.07
C MET A 60 9.73 -13.33 3.29
N GLU A 61 9.47 -14.53 3.80
CA GLU A 61 9.76 -15.78 3.10
C GLU A 61 9.00 -15.89 1.78
N ILE A 62 7.70 -15.58 1.79
CA ILE A 62 6.87 -15.55 0.57
C ILE A 62 7.42 -14.55 -0.45
N ILE A 63 7.80 -13.34 -0.01
CA ILE A 63 8.37 -12.33 -0.91
C ILE A 63 9.68 -12.84 -1.53
N GLU A 64 10.56 -13.45 -0.75
CA GLU A 64 11.84 -13.95 -1.26
C GLU A 64 11.63 -15.08 -2.28
N GLU A 65 10.75 -16.03 -2.00
CA GLU A 65 10.37 -17.11 -2.93
C GLU A 65 9.81 -16.57 -4.25
N VAL A 66 8.96 -15.56 -4.16
CA VAL A 66 8.37 -14.87 -5.32
C VAL A 66 9.46 -14.15 -6.14
N MET A 67 10.40 -13.48 -5.47
CA MET A 67 11.49 -12.78 -6.14
C MET A 67 12.44 -13.76 -6.85
N GLU A 68 12.80 -14.86 -6.21
CA GLU A 68 13.60 -15.91 -6.83
C GLU A 68 12.98 -16.42 -8.14
N LYS A 69 11.67 -16.57 -8.14
CA LYS A 69 10.94 -17.14 -9.26
C LYS A 69 10.63 -16.15 -10.38
N TYR A 70 10.31 -14.90 -10.05
CA TYR A 70 9.71 -13.98 -11.01
C TYR A 70 10.51 -12.70 -11.27
N SER A 71 11.54 -12.37 -10.49
CA SER A 71 12.28 -11.12 -10.61
C SER A 71 13.01 -10.94 -11.95
N SER A 72 13.33 -12.03 -12.64
CA SER A 72 13.91 -11.98 -13.99
C SER A 72 12.93 -11.43 -15.04
N SER A 73 11.64 -11.71 -14.88
CA SER A 73 10.58 -11.34 -15.83
C SER A 73 9.73 -10.15 -15.38
N THR A 74 9.66 -9.88 -14.08
CA THR A 74 8.80 -8.85 -13.49
C THR A 74 9.64 -7.91 -12.61
N LYS A 75 9.70 -6.64 -12.98
CA LYS A 75 10.55 -5.65 -12.30
C LYS A 75 9.76 -4.68 -11.42
N ILE A 76 8.46 -4.55 -11.63
CA ILE A 76 7.59 -3.63 -10.91
C ILE A 76 6.62 -4.43 -10.05
N TRP A 77 6.58 -4.13 -8.77
CA TRP A 77 5.78 -4.84 -7.78
C TRP A 77 4.90 -3.86 -7.01
N ASN A 78 3.61 -4.13 -6.95
CA ASN A 78 2.68 -3.40 -6.11
C ASN A 78 2.38 -4.19 -4.84
N MET A 79 2.54 -3.55 -3.69
CA MET A 79 2.24 -4.10 -2.38
C MET A 79 1.24 -3.19 -1.67
N SER A 80 -0.05 -3.45 -1.89
CA SER A 80 -1.14 -2.71 -1.24
C SER A 80 -1.54 -3.39 0.08
N LEU A 81 -0.57 -3.55 0.97
CA LEU A 81 -0.74 -4.07 2.32
C LEU A 81 0.17 -3.33 3.29
N GLY A 82 -0.14 -3.42 4.57
CA GLY A 82 0.67 -2.83 5.63
C GLY A 82 0.31 -3.42 6.98
N ILE A 83 1.23 -3.31 7.94
CA ILE A 83 1.06 -3.82 9.30
C ILE A 83 0.54 -2.67 10.17
N GLU A 84 -0.76 -2.62 10.43
CA GLU A 84 -1.42 -1.51 11.15
C GLU A 84 -0.85 -1.27 12.55
N SER A 85 -0.37 -2.31 13.22
CA SER A 85 0.23 -2.21 14.55
C SER A 85 1.66 -1.65 14.56
N LYS A 86 2.30 -1.55 13.38
CA LYS A 86 3.67 -1.06 13.24
C LYS A 86 3.69 0.33 12.58
N VAL A 87 3.33 1.33 13.34
CA VAL A 87 3.42 2.74 12.95
C VAL A 87 4.87 3.19 12.99
N CYS A 88 5.31 3.95 11.97
CA CYS A 88 6.67 4.48 11.91
C CYS A 88 6.90 5.48 13.06
N ASP A 89 7.77 5.13 13.98
CA ASP A 89 8.17 5.91 15.16
C ASP A 89 9.48 6.72 14.98
N GLY A 90 10.00 6.72 13.75
CA GLY A 90 11.30 7.32 13.41
C GLY A 90 12.39 6.28 13.12
N SER A 91 12.13 5.00 13.39
CA SER A 91 12.99 3.87 13.04
C SER A 91 12.46 3.15 11.79
N MET A 92 13.32 2.42 11.10
CA MET A 92 12.88 1.54 10.02
C MET A 92 12.33 0.23 10.61
N SER A 93 11.22 -0.23 10.04
CA SER A 93 10.68 -1.55 10.35
C SER A 93 11.52 -2.67 9.73
N ASP A 94 11.44 -3.87 10.31
CA ASP A 94 12.15 -5.04 9.79
C ASP A 94 11.74 -5.36 8.36
N LEU A 95 10.44 -5.28 8.06
CA LEU A 95 9.94 -5.47 6.69
C LEU A 95 10.38 -4.35 5.76
N GLY A 96 10.49 -3.10 6.23
CA GLY A 96 11.04 -1.99 5.44
C GLY A 96 12.50 -2.21 5.06
N ILE A 97 13.33 -2.63 6.03
CA ILE A 97 14.73 -3.00 5.80
C ILE A 97 14.84 -4.18 4.84
N PHE A 98 13.99 -5.19 5.02
CA PHE A 98 13.94 -6.36 4.17
C PHE A 98 13.58 -6.00 2.72
N LEU A 99 12.58 -5.12 2.52
CA LEU A 99 12.23 -4.66 1.17
C LEU A 99 13.37 -3.89 0.50
N ASP A 100 14.14 -3.10 1.25
CA ASP A 100 15.32 -2.42 0.71
C ASP A 100 16.37 -3.43 0.25
N TYR A 101 16.65 -4.46 1.05
CA TYR A 101 17.53 -5.56 0.69
C TYR A 101 17.06 -6.31 -0.57
N ILE A 102 15.77 -6.67 -0.63
CA ILE A 102 15.18 -7.39 -1.76
C ILE A 102 15.27 -6.58 -3.06
N GLN A 103 14.97 -5.28 -2.99
CA GLN A 103 15.05 -4.42 -4.17
C GLN A 103 16.47 -4.32 -4.71
N ASP A 104 17.46 -4.27 -3.83
CA ASP A 104 18.87 -4.25 -4.20
C ASP A 104 19.31 -5.60 -4.80
N LYS A 105 19.00 -6.70 -4.10
CA LYS A 105 19.39 -8.06 -4.49
C LYS A 105 18.86 -8.47 -5.86
N TYR A 106 17.59 -8.14 -6.16
CA TYR A 106 16.89 -8.61 -7.36
C TYR A 106 16.73 -7.53 -8.44
N CYS A 107 17.21 -6.32 -8.20
CA CYS A 107 17.05 -5.18 -9.11
C CYS A 107 15.57 -4.99 -9.52
N VAL A 108 14.69 -4.88 -8.55
CA VAL A 108 13.25 -4.66 -8.70
C VAL A 108 12.82 -3.38 -7.99
N GLN A 109 11.62 -2.89 -8.29
CA GLN A 109 11.02 -1.73 -7.64
C GLN A 109 9.67 -2.10 -7.02
N PHE A 110 9.51 -1.82 -5.72
CA PHE A 110 8.24 -1.90 -5.03
C PHE A 110 7.54 -0.56 -4.96
N PHE A 111 6.22 -0.59 -5.17
CA PHE A 111 5.29 0.49 -4.83
C PHE A 111 4.47 0.01 -3.63
N VAL A 112 4.51 0.77 -2.55
CA VAL A 112 3.84 0.42 -1.30
C VAL A 112 2.85 1.51 -0.91
N SER A 113 1.73 1.13 -0.29
CA SER A 113 0.78 2.12 0.22
C SER A 113 1.32 2.76 1.50
N SER A 114 1.01 4.05 1.71
CA SER A 114 1.30 4.72 2.98
C SER A 114 0.55 4.13 4.18
N GLY A 115 -0.48 3.34 3.90
CA GLY A 115 -1.43 2.78 4.87
C GLY A 115 -2.68 3.62 5.04
N ASN A 116 -3.72 3.02 5.61
CA ASN A 116 -5.00 3.66 5.86
C ASN A 116 -5.19 3.95 7.35
N LEU A 117 -5.69 5.13 7.66
CA LEU A 117 -6.18 5.49 8.98
C LEU A 117 -7.65 5.07 9.07
N ASN A 118 -7.93 4.00 9.81
CA ASN A 118 -9.28 3.45 9.97
C ASN A 118 -9.98 3.93 11.26
N GLN A 119 -9.29 4.72 12.09
CA GLN A 119 -9.81 5.22 13.36
C GLN A 119 -10.51 6.57 13.18
N LEU A 120 -11.67 6.72 13.77
CA LEU A 120 -12.40 7.97 13.81
C LEU A 120 -11.91 8.88 14.96
N PRO A 121 -11.99 10.21 14.79
CA PRO A 121 -12.37 10.91 13.55
C PRO A 121 -11.31 10.81 12.48
N LEU A 122 -11.72 10.76 11.22
CA LEU A 122 -10.80 10.87 10.10
C LEU A 122 -10.19 12.28 10.05
N ARG A 123 -9.01 12.39 9.45
CA ARG A 123 -8.26 13.65 9.39
C ARG A 123 -8.86 14.63 8.39
N GLU A 124 -9.16 15.83 8.86
CA GLU A 124 -9.47 16.99 8.02
C GLU A 124 -8.19 17.59 7.40
N TRP A 125 -8.35 18.46 6.43
CA TRP A 125 -7.22 19.20 5.86
C TRP A 125 -7.50 20.71 5.80
N PRO A 126 -6.61 21.58 6.32
CA PRO A 126 -5.47 21.20 7.18
C PRO A 126 -5.94 20.57 8.50
N PRO A 127 -5.13 19.71 9.12
CA PRO A 127 -5.51 19.09 10.39
C PRO A 127 -5.82 20.14 11.45
N GLN A 128 -6.95 20.00 12.14
CA GLN A 128 -7.34 20.88 13.24
C GLN A 128 -6.70 20.42 14.54
N ASP A 129 -6.55 19.12 14.72
CA ASP A 129 -5.97 18.50 15.89
C ASP A 129 -4.62 17.88 15.58
N ASP A 130 -3.73 17.87 16.57
CA ASP A 130 -2.49 17.10 16.51
C ASP A 130 -2.82 15.60 16.67
N MET A 131 -2.76 14.88 15.58
CA MET A 131 -2.97 13.43 15.57
C MET A 131 -1.79 12.67 16.20
N GLY A 132 -0.72 13.36 16.57
CA GLY A 132 0.51 12.75 17.04
C GLY A 132 1.10 11.81 16.02
N GLU A 133 1.41 10.57 16.44
CA GLU A 133 1.97 9.55 15.57
C GLU A 133 0.91 8.62 14.95
N ARG A 134 -0.35 8.73 15.37
CA ARG A 134 -1.42 7.80 14.97
C ARG A 134 -1.65 7.73 13.48
N ASP A 135 -1.43 8.81 12.76
CA ASP A 135 -1.64 8.92 11.32
C ASP A 135 -0.32 8.82 10.51
N ARG A 136 0.78 8.43 11.18
CA ARG A 136 2.06 8.14 10.51
C ARG A 136 1.93 6.91 9.62
N ILE A 137 2.79 6.87 8.58
CA ILE A 137 2.93 5.68 7.71
C ILE A 137 3.18 4.44 8.55
N ILE A 138 2.79 3.29 8.00
CA ILE A 138 2.96 1.98 8.65
C ILE A 138 3.92 1.09 7.86
N SER A 139 4.52 0.12 8.53
CA SER A 139 5.37 -0.88 7.87
C SER A 139 4.63 -1.55 6.69
N PRO A 140 5.27 -1.68 5.52
CA PRO A 140 6.65 -1.37 5.15
C PRO A 140 6.82 -0.02 4.42
N ALA A 141 5.90 0.94 4.58
CA ALA A 141 5.96 2.23 3.88
C ALA A 141 7.18 3.10 4.28
N ASP A 142 7.89 2.71 5.32
CA ASP A 142 9.14 3.30 5.80
C ASP A 142 10.40 2.81 5.07
N SER A 143 10.28 1.82 4.17
CA SER A 143 11.35 1.41 3.26
C SER A 143 11.90 2.63 2.49
N VAL A 144 13.21 2.75 2.42
CA VAL A 144 13.88 3.88 1.74
C VAL A 144 13.82 3.73 0.22
N ARG A 145 13.94 2.49 -0.28
CA ARG A 145 13.99 2.20 -1.71
C ARG A 145 12.60 2.03 -2.34
N ALA A 146 11.62 1.58 -1.58
CA ALA A 146 10.26 1.48 -2.09
C ALA A 146 9.66 2.87 -2.32
N ILE A 147 8.88 3.00 -3.39
CA ILE A 147 8.09 4.20 -3.64
C ILE A 147 6.81 4.10 -2.81
N THR A 148 6.72 4.90 -1.77
CA THR A 148 5.54 4.98 -0.92
C THR A 148 4.53 5.92 -1.54
N VAL A 149 3.30 5.43 -1.73
CA VAL A 149 2.21 6.16 -2.37
C VAL A 149 1.17 6.56 -1.34
N GLY A 150 0.92 7.85 -1.23
CA GLY A 150 -0.19 8.41 -0.48
C GLY A 150 -1.41 8.67 -1.36
N SER A 151 -2.55 9.02 -0.75
CA SER A 151 -3.80 9.28 -1.45
C SER A 151 -4.22 10.74 -1.33
N VAL A 152 -4.72 11.29 -2.44
CA VAL A 152 -5.42 12.57 -2.51
C VAL A 152 -6.84 12.36 -3.04
N ALA A 153 -7.77 13.23 -2.59
CA ALA A 153 -9.15 13.17 -3.03
C ALA A 153 -9.31 13.63 -4.49
N LEU A 154 -9.97 12.83 -5.31
CA LEU A 154 -10.25 13.17 -6.71
C LEU A 154 -11.45 14.13 -6.83
N TYR A 155 -12.51 13.85 -6.10
CA TYR A 155 -13.76 14.59 -6.15
C TYR A 155 -14.12 15.19 -4.79
N GLU A 156 -14.87 16.26 -4.83
CA GLU A 156 -15.49 16.88 -3.66
C GLU A 156 -17.01 16.74 -3.78
N ALA A 157 -17.63 16.18 -2.75
CA ALA A 157 -19.09 16.10 -2.58
C ALA A 157 -19.51 16.99 -1.41
N LYS A 158 -20.81 17.19 -1.23
CA LYS A 158 -21.34 18.05 -0.18
C LYS A 158 -20.89 17.66 1.23
N ASP A 159 -20.71 16.36 1.46
CA ASP A 159 -20.34 15.78 2.76
C ASP A 159 -18.86 15.34 2.80
N SER A 160 -18.04 15.81 1.86
CA SER A 160 -16.60 15.50 1.85
C SER A 160 -15.90 16.19 3.01
N ILE A 161 -15.02 15.44 3.68
CA ILE A 161 -14.19 15.94 4.79
C ILE A 161 -13.07 16.84 4.26
N VAL A 162 -12.60 16.56 3.06
CA VAL A 162 -11.51 17.30 2.38
C VAL A 162 -11.95 17.71 0.98
N ARG A 163 -11.25 18.69 0.41
CA ARG A 163 -11.50 19.15 -0.95
C ARG A 163 -10.76 18.32 -1.99
N SER A 164 -11.16 18.48 -3.25
CA SER A 164 -10.41 17.87 -4.36
C SER A 164 -8.94 18.29 -4.33
N ASN A 165 -8.05 17.35 -4.57
CA ASN A 165 -6.58 17.47 -4.51
C ASN A 165 -5.98 17.70 -3.10
N GLU A 166 -6.78 17.67 -2.05
CA GLU A 166 -6.27 17.62 -0.68
C GLU A 166 -5.98 16.15 -0.28
N PRO A 167 -5.10 15.93 0.71
CA PRO A 167 -4.82 14.57 1.19
C PRO A 167 -6.09 13.87 1.64
N SER A 168 -6.31 12.64 1.16
CA SER A 168 -7.48 11.83 1.56
C SER A 168 -7.50 11.64 3.08
N PRO A 169 -8.67 11.70 3.72
CA PRO A 169 -8.79 11.67 5.18
C PRO A 169 -8.18 10.44 5.83
N PHE A 170 -8.15 9.33 5.10
CA PHE A 170 -7.59 8.06 5.53
C PHE A 170 -6.10 7.88 5.17
N SER A 171 -5.55 8.70 4.27
CA SER A 171 -4.15 8.55 3.84
C SER A 171 -3.20 8.88 4.97
N ARG A 172 -2.29 7.94 5.29
CA ARG A 172 -1.29 8.16 6.31
C ARG A 172 -0.16 9.05 5.80
N ARG A 173 0.51 9.77 6.72
CA ARG A 173 1.55 10.75 6.43
C ARG A 173 2.90 10.38 7.00
N GLY A 174 3.94 10.98 6.46
CA GLY A 174 5.29 10.95 7.02
C GLY A 174 5.48 11.82 8.29
N PRO A 175 6.72 12.00 8.66
CA PRO A 175 7.91 11.51 7.97
C PRO A 175 8.10 10.01 8.12
N GLY A 176 8.94 9.43 7.27
CA GLY A 176 9.49 8.09 7.43
C GLY A 176 10.62 8.04 8.47
N ALA A 177 11.33 6.91 8.50
CA ALA A 177 12.48 6.71 9.38
C ALA A 177 13.51 7.82 9.20
N ASN A 178 14.13 8.24 10.29
CA ASN A 178 15.13 9.32 10.31
C ASN A 178 14.66 10.62 9.59
N TYR A 179 13.37 10.92 9.67
CA TYR A 179 12.77 12.11 9.04
C TYR A 179 12.85 12.13 7.49
N ILE A 180 13.04 11.01 6.84
CA ILE A 180 12.94 10.91 5.38
C ILE A 180 11.53 11.31 4.95
N VAL A 181 11.45 12.08 3.87
CA VAL A 181 10.16 12.49 3.31
C VAL A 181 9.41 11.27 2.77
N LYS A 182 8.23 11.02 3.34
CA LYS A 182 7.28 9.99 2.92
C LYS A 182 5.85 10.55 3.07
N PRO A 183 4.90 10.12 2.27
CA PRO A 183 5.07 9.30 1.06
C PRO A 183 5.90 10.01 0.00
N ASP A 184 6.49 9.26 -0.95
CA ASP A 184 7.31 9.80 -2.03
C ASP A 184 6.45 10.49 -3.09
N VAL A 185 5.29 9.93 -3.35
CA VAL A 185 4.31 10.42 -4.34
C VAL A 185 2.89 10.28 -3.80
N VAL A 186 1.96 10.96 -4.44
CA VAL A 186 0.52 10.83 -4.19
C VAL A 186 -0.21 10.62 -5.51
N ASP A 187 -1.34 9.93 -5.44
CA ASP A 187 -2.27 9.80 -6.56
C ASP A 187 -3.72 9.75 -6.04
N TYR A 188 -4.66 9.84 -6.96
CA TYR A 188 -6.07 9.82 -6.61
C TYR A 188 -6.51 8.45 -6.07
N GLY A 189 -7.11 8.43 -4.89
CA GLY A 189 -7.50 7.19 -4.22
C GLY A 189 -8.73 7.31 -3.30
N GLY A 190 -9.40 8.43 -3.27
CA GLY A 190 -10.60 8.62 -2.45
C GLY A 190 -11.50 9.71 -2.93
#